data_f87a71384068d8a0259f6f318ead70d9
#
_entry.id   f87a71384068d8a0259f6f318ead70d9
#
_cell.length_a   1.000
_cell.length_b   1.000
_cell.length_c   1.000
_cell.angle_alpha   90.00
_cell.angle_beta   90.00
_cell.angle_gamma   90.00
#
_symmetry.space_group_name_H-M   'P 1'
#
loop_
_entity.id
_entity.type
_entity.pdbx_description
1 polymer ?
#
loop_
_entity_poly.entity_id
_entity_poly.type
_entity_poly.pdbx_seq_one_letter_code
_entity_poly.pdbx_strand_id
1 'polypeptide(L)'
;PCQSHIEFLNNHHAWVILNKKVVRIAHIKTSHLTPFLNKETTIIPERSFPEYFEKFLKKILRNAKVLPIGFDIIDRNELTDTAIEIFFDFFANHYKIHLLFHYNDYAFSSHQQKSIQSDLQIDDNNRIFIYNYRRNTTEEAKKYAILEQMGFTNQSGTFFLESTDPFASYFHLLHHREALTAAGFSLLPFVIDGGKEVTIAPPELIFNNTHTENDWFDLSIKVKQGDSLFDFKDLIKNIKENNPIYPLPNGKIFIIPQEWFSKFQSIAKYAKVQKEKLQLAKSNYALLEAVPEIKPQSLVEKVSYTPSDKLKATLRPYQIEGVEWLLQHYHNGVGACLADDMGLGKTLQTIALLVNIHDSLPEKSIDSSDLFSGVEVQKEALKVLVILPSSLIYNWYNEAKRFAPHLS
;
A
#
# COMPACT_ATOMS: atom_id res chain seq x y z
N PRO A 1 24.95 4.02 -58.94
CA PRO A 1 25.26 4.37 -60.31
C PRO A 1 24.04 4.14 -61.22
N CYS A 2 23.07 5.04 -61.21
CA CYS A 2 22.06 5.20 -62.23
C CYS A 2 22.11 6.66 -62.62
N GLN A 3 22.72 6.98 -63.74
CA GLN A 3 22.60 8.24 -64.48
C GLN A 3 21.14 8.39 -64.93
N SER A 4 20.23 8.62 -64.04
CA SER A 4 18.85 9.03 -64.33
C SER A 4 18.77 10.51 -64.10
N HIS A 5 18.44 11.30 -65.10
CA HIS A 5 18.07 12.69 -64.95
C HIS A 5 16.95 12.78 -63.94
N ILE A 6 17.23 13.42 -62.78
CA ILE A 6 16.24 13.71 -61.76
C ILE A 6 15.72 15.11 -62.04
N GLU A 7 14.49 15.21 -62.55
CA GLU A 7 13.79 16.49 -62.68
C GLU A 7 12.74 16.60 -61.60
N PHE A 8 12.73 17.72 -60.86
CA PHE A 8 11.70 17.99 -59.88
C PHE A 8 10.51 18.70 -60.48
N LEU A 9 9.34 18.12 -60.27
CA LEU A 9 8.10 18.64 -60.84
C LEU A 9 7.36 19.57 -59.87
N ASN A 10 7.72 19.64 -58.57
CA ASN A 10 6.99 20.43 -57.57
C ASN A 10 7.90 20.71 -56.35
N ASN A 11 7.71 21.91 -55.72
CA ASN A 11 8.48 22.37 -54.56
C ASN A 11 8.02 21.75 -53.21
N HIS A 12 6.85 21.16 -53.13
CA HIS A 12 6.30 20.62 -51.89
C HIS A 12 6.44 19.11 -51.71
N HIS A 13 6.43 18.36 -52.84
CA HIS A 13 6.60 16.91 -52.84
C HIS A 13 7.71 16.52 -53.82
N ALA A 14 8.61 15.66 -53.42
CA ALA A 14 9.66 15.17 -54.30
C ALA A 14 9.11 14.22 -55.35
N TRP A 15 8.71 14.79 -56.51
CA TRP A 15 8.40 14.02 -57.69
C TRP A 15 9.64 13.96 -58.55
N VAL A 16 10.05 12.77 -58.97
CA VAL A 16 11.25 12.55 -59.78
C VAL A 16 10.88 11.71 -60.97
N ILE A 17 11.59 11.97 -62.08
CA ILE A 17 11.52 11.10 -63.27
C ILE A 17 12.66 10.09 -63.15
N LEU A 18 12.31 8.84 -62.96
CA LEU A 18 13.22 7.74 -62.86
C LEU A 18 12.91 6.73 -63.97
N ASN A 19 13.87 6.44 -64.88
CA ASN A 19 13.66 5.52 -65.99
C ASN A 19 12.38 5.79 -66.81
N LYS A 20 12.14 7.04 -67.16
CA LYS A 20 10.97 7.50 -67.91
C LYS A 20 9.62 7.33 -67.18
N LYS A 21 9.66 7.07 -65.87
CA LYS A 21 8.44 7.02 -65.01
C LYS A 21 8.49 8.15 -64.01
N VAL A 22 7.35 8.80 -63.78
CA VAL A 22 7.17 9.80 -62.71
C VAL A 22 6.93 9.05 -61.42
N VAL A 23 7.82 9.25 -60.44
CA VAL A 23 7.77 8.58 -59.13
C VAL A 23 7.69 9.65 -58.05
N ARG A 24 6.78 9.50 -57.13
CA ARG A 24 6.71 10.30 -55.92
C ARG A 24 7.63 9.65 -54.88
N ILE A 25 8.60 10.39 -54.36
CA ILE A 25 9.39 9.96 -53.23
C ILE A 25 8.60 10.31 -51.96
N ALA A 26 8.04 9.32 -51.30
CA ALA A 26 7.30 9.50 -50.06
C ALA A 26 8.22 9.98 -48.93
N HIS A 27 7.69 10.86 -48.07
CA HIS A 27 8.35 11.35 -46.84
C HIS A 27 9.63 12.19 -46.98
N ILE A 28 10.07 12.51 -48.22
CA ILE A 28 11.21 13.41 -48.48
C ILE A 28 10.70 14.67 -49.17
N LYS A 29 11.07 15.84 -48.64
CA LYS A 29 10.77 17.14 -49.29
C LYS A 29 11.76 17.43 -50.40
N THR A 30 11.34 18.11 -51.44
CA THR A 30 12.21 18.53 -52.55
C THR A 30 13.44 19.29 -52.07
N SER A 31 13.32 20.14 -51.06
CA SER A 31 14.42 20.87 -50.46
C SER A 31 15.55 19.97 -49.89
N HIS A 32 15.23 18.75 -49.53
CA HIS A 32 16.24 17.81 -49.05
C HIS A 32 17.05 17.17 -50.17
N LEU A 33 16.51 17.15 -51.39
CA LEU A 33 17.16 16.59 -52.56
C LEU A 33 17.85 17.65 -53.42
N THR A 34 17.50 18.91 -53.26
CA THR A 34 18.08 20.03 -54.03
C THR A 34 19.63 20.07 -54.03
N PRO A 35 20.33 19.79 -52.90
CA PRO A 35 21.80 19.76 -52.90
C PRO A 35 22.43 18.71 -53.83
N PHE A 36 21.66 17.67 -54.20
CA PHE A 36 22.14 16.53 -55.03
C PHE A 36 21.71 16.59 -56.48
N LEU A 37 21.01 17.65 -56.91
CA LEU A 37 20.49 17.80 -58.28
C LEU A 37 21.54 17.75 -59.36
N ASN A 38 22.71 18.30 -59.09
CA ASN A 38 23.78 18.43 -60.06
C ASN A 38 25.14 17.93 -59.52
N LYS A 39 25.13 17.18 -58.42
CA LYS A 39 26.33 16.67 -57.75
C LYS A 39 26.08 15.24 -57.29
N GLU A 40 26.98 14.36 -57.65
CA GLU A 40 26.96 12.97 -57.17
C GLU A 40 27.32 12.85 -55.71
N THR A 41 28.14 13.82 -55.22
CA THR A 41 28.61 13.85 -53.84
C THR A 41 28.60 15.28 -53.29
N THR A 42 28.34 15.41 -52.01
CA THR A 42 28.50 16.66 -51.27
C THR A 42 29.55 16.44 -50.18
N ILE A 43 30.62 17.22 -50.22
CA ILE A 43 31.70 17.16 -49.22
C ILE A 43 31.34 18.11 -48.09
N ILE A 44 31.25 17.61 -46.89
CA ILE A 44 30.97 18.38 -45.68
C ILE A 44 32.28 18.43 -44.87
N PRO A 45 32.85 19.64 -44.63
CA PRO A 45 34.01 19.80 -43.74
C PRO A 45 33.68 19.30 -42.32
N GLU A 46 34.61 18.64 -41.65
CA GLU A 46 34.43 18.09 -40.31
C GLU A 46 33.89 19.14 -39.31
N ARG A 47 34.44 20.36 -39.31
CA ARG A 47 34.00 21.46 -38.48
C ARG A 47 32.54 21.87 -38.68
N SER A 48 31.97 21.61 -39.83
CA SER A 48 30.60 21.94 -40.22
C SER A 48 29.64 20.75 -40.08
N PHE A 49 30.16 19.57 -39.77
CA PHE A 49 29.39 18.36 -39.72
C PHE A 49 28.30 18.38 -38.59
N PRO A 50 28.55 18.89 -37.37
CA PRO A 50 27.51 18.96 -36.35
C PRO A 50 26.32 19.82 -36.80
N GLU A 51 26.58 20.96 -37.45
CA GLU A 51 25.51 21.84 -37.96
C GLU A 51 24.74 21.16 -39.11
N TYR A 52 25.45 20.50 -40.01
CA TYR A 52 24.85 19.71 -41.10
C TYR A 52 23.99 18.56 -40.56
N PHE A 53 24.48 17.86 -39.55
CA PHE A 53 23.71 16.81 -38.88
C PHE A 53 22.40 17.32 -38.31
N GLU A 54 22.41 18.37 -37.49
CA GLU A 54 21.19 18.90 -36.83
C GLU A 54 20.20 19.50 -37.84
N LYS A 55 20.69 20.26 -38.82
CA LYS A 55 19.83 20.96 -39.78
C LYS A 55 19.27 20.06 -40.87
N PHE A 56 20.04 19.03 -41.30
CA PHE A 56 19.73 18.27 -42.47
C PHE A 56 19.68 16.75 -42.24
N LEU A 57 20.77 16.14 -41.81
CA LEU A 57 20.92 14.68 -41.82
C LEU A 57 19.97 14.01 -40.82
N LYS A 58 19.79 14.56 -39.66
CA LYS A 58 18.86 14.13 -38.60
C LYS A 58 17.39 14.05 -39.09
N LYS A 59 17.00 14.94 -40.01
CA LYS A 59 15.64 14.94 -40.61
C LYS A 59 15.53 13.83 -41.68
N ILE A 60 16.56 13.57 -42.40
CA ILE A 60 16.59 12.51 -43.45
C ILE A 60 16.58 11.13 -42.80
N LEU A 61 17.38 10.90 -41.77
CA LEU A 61 17.44 9.63 -41.05
C LEU A 61 16.11 9.12 -40.52
N ARG A 62 15.17 10.04 -40.29
CA ARG A 62 13.79 9.68 -39.87
C ARG A 62 13.02 8.96 -40.97
N ASN A 63 13.29 9.26 -42.23
CA ASN A 63 12.42 8.90 -43.34
C ASN A 63 13.14 8.12 -44.45
N ALA A 64 14.49 8.08 -44.47
CA ALA A 64 15.25 7.44 -45.50
C ALA A 64 16.48 6.72 -44.94
N LYS A 65 16.88 5.62 -45.62
CA LYS A 65 18.12 4.96 -45.35
C LYS A 65 19.25 5.75 -46.01
N VAL A 66 20.25 6.13 -45.23
CA VAL A 66 21.46 6.83 -45.69
C VAL A 66 22.58 5.84 -45.79
N LEU A 67 23.35 5.92 -46.86
CA LEU A 67 24.62 5.18 -47.01
C LEU A 67 25.75 6.14 -46.65
N PRO A 68 26.44 5.94 -45.52
CA PRO A 68 27.48 6.84 -45.06
C PRO A 68 28.79 6.59 -45.80
N ILE A 69 29.55 7.69 -46.04
CA ILE A 69 30.92 7.65 -46.48
C ILE A 69 31.71 8.59 -45.58
N GLY A 70 32.69 8.07 -44.85
CA GLY A 70 33.51 8.83 -43.91
C GLY A 70 32.89 9.05 -42.52
N PHE A 71 31.77 8.38 -42.22
CA PHE A 71 31.15 8.31 -40.89
C PHE A 71 30.36 7.02 -40.78
N ASP A 72 30.04 6.61 -39.56
CA ASP A 72 29.28 5.39 -39.27
C ASP A 72 27.87 5.72 -38.75
N ILE A 73 26.89 4.95 -39.22
CA ILE A 73 25.52 4.97 -38.68
C ILE A 73 25.27 3.65 -37.96
N ILE A 74 25.00 3.75 -36.69
CA ILE A 74 24.75 2.60 -35.82
C ILE A 74 23.25 2.61 -35.43
N ASP A 75 22.48 1.69 -35.98
CA ASP A 75 21.08 1.52 -35.63
C ASP A 75 20.96 0.80 -34.27
N ARG A 76 20.18 1.40 -33.36
CA ARG A 76 19.83 0.92 -32.01
C ARG A 76 18.32 0.71 -31.95
N ASN A 77 17.85 -0.48 -32.25
CA ASN A 77 16.43 -0.86 -32.31
C ASN A 77 16.08 -2.00 -31.36
N GLU A 78 17.04 -2.46 -30.58
CA GLU A 78 16.80 -3.46 -29.52
C GLU A 78 16.44 -2.79 -28.22
N LEU A 79 15.31 -3.22 -27.63
CA LEU A 79 14.86 -2.77 -26.33
C LEU A 79 15.74 -3.40 -25.24
N THR A 80 16.53 -2.60 -24.55
CA THR A 80 17.50 -3.08 -23.55
C THR A 80 16.93 -3.14 -22.15
N ASP A 81 16.06 -2.17 -21.78
CA ASP A 81 15.39 -2.12 -20.48
C ASP A 81 14.05 -1.37 -20.59
N THR A 82 13.16 -1.61 -19.63
CA THR A 82 11.89 -0.89 -19.49
C THR A 82 11.75 -0.42 -18.07
N ALA A 83 11.86 0.89 -17.85
CA ALA A 83 11.70 1.48 -16.53
C ALA A 83 10.29 2.03 -16.33
N ILE A 84 9.79 1.92 -15.10
CA ILE A 84 8.52 2.50 -14.65
C ILE A 84 8.83 3.78 -13.88
N GLU A 85 8.27 4.89 -14.34
CA GLU A 85 8.32 6.20 -13.69
C GLU A 85 6.97 6.54 -13.08
N ILE A 86 6.94 6.89 -11.80
CA ILE A 86 5.73 7.35 -11.11
C ILE A 86 5.74 8.88 -11.08
N PHE A 87 4.64 9.51 -11.48
CA PHE A 87 4.48 10.95 -11.48
C PHE A 87 3.09 11.36 -10.97
N PHE A 88 2.96 12.60 -10.51
CA PHE A 88 1.70 13.14 -10.04
C PHE A 88 0.95 13.85 -11.17
N ASP A 89 -0.29 13.44 -11.42
CA ASP A 89 -1.20 14.14 -12.33
C ASP A 89 -2.06 15.13 -11.52
N PHE A 90 -1.74 16.41 -11.64
CA PHE A 90 -2.44 17.48 -10.92
C PHE A 90 -3.93 17.61 -11.28
N PHE A 91 -4.32 17.25 -12.51
CA PHE A 91 -5.72 17.34 -12.94
C PHE A 91 -6.56 16.19 -12.36
N ALA A 92 -6.00 15.02 -12.31
CA ALA A 92 -6.66 13.85 -11.74
C ALA A 92 -6.50 13.78 -10.23
N ASN A 93 -5.55 14.50 -9.64
CA ASN A 93 -5.14 14.42 -8.24
C ASN A 93 -4.71 12.99 -7.84
N HIS A 94 -4.02 12.29 -8.74
CA HIS A 94 -3.58 10.91 -8.57
C HIS A 94 -2.17 10.71 -9.09
N TYR A 95 -1.47 9.71 -8.51
CA TYR A 95 -0.21 9.23 -9.06
C TYR A 95 -0.47 8.24 -10.18
N LYS A 96 0.15 8.52 -11.32
CA LYS A 96 0.11 7.71 -12.54
C LYS A 96 1.51 7.24 -12.90
N ILE A 97 1.62 6.38 -13.90
CA ILE A 97 2.91 5.85 -14.35
C ILE A 97 3.11 6.05 -15.85
N HIS A 98 4.37 6.27 -16.23
CA HIS A 98 4.87 6.17 -17.59
C HIS A 98 5.85 5.01 -17.70
N LEU A 99 6.01 4.47 -18.91
CA LEU A 99 7.10 3.57 -19.22
C LEU A 99 8.20 4.35 -19.95
N LEU A 100 9.43 4.11 -19.54
CA LEU A 100 10.63 4.56 -20.25
C LEU A 100 11.27 3.33 -20.92
N PHE A 101 11.27 3.33 -22.24
CA PHE A 101 11.84 2.28 -23.06
C PHE A 101 13.27 2.63 -23.41
N HIS A 102 14.23 1.93 -22.84
CA HIS A 102 15.64 2.15 -23.04
C HIS A 102 16.14 1.39 -24.28
N TYR A 103 16.81 2.13 -25.14
CA TYR A 103 17.54 1.63 -26.32
C TYR A 103 18.99 2.04 -26.15
N ASN A 104 19.73 1.27 -25.36
CA ASN A 104 21.08 1.63 -24.89
C ASN A 104 21.06 2.97 -24.13
N ASP A 105 21.72 3.99 -24.67
CA ASP A 105 21.94 5.29 -24.02
C ASP A 105 20.76 6.26 -24.17
N TYR A 106 19.71 5.89 -24.91
CA TYR A 106 18.52 6.73 -25.12
C TYR A 106 17.24 6.05 -24.65
N ALA A 107 16.36 6.84 -24.01
CA ALA A 107 15.05 6.36 -23.56
C ALA A 107 13.91 7.10 -24.26
N PHE A 108 12.92 6.35 -24.71
CA PHE A 108 11.64 6.89 -25.18
C PHE A 108 10.57 6.73 -24.10
N SER A 109 9.86 7.81 -23.80
CA SER A 109 8.71 7.71 -22.91
C SER A 109 7.46 7.20 -23.65
N SER A 110 6.65 6.40 -22.96
CA SER A 110 5.44 5.78 -23.49
C SER A 110 4.41 6.77 -23.99
N HIS A 111 4.32 7.96 -23.38
CA HIS A 111 3.37 9.02 -23.77
C HIS A 111 3.85 9.85 -24.97
N GLN A 112 5.11 9.69 -25.40
CA GLN A 112 5.66 10.45 -26.52
C GLN A 112 5.41 9.75 -27.85
N GLN A 113 4.97 10.52 -28.86
CA GLN A 113 4.75 10.00 -30.21
C GLN A 113 6.03 9.84 -31.02
N LYS A 114 7.17 10.32 -30.50
CA LYS A 114 8.47 10.26 -31.17
C LYS A 114 8.92 8.81 -31.30
N SER A 115 9.16 8.36 -32.53
CA SER A 115 9.54 6.98 -32.85
C SER A 115 11.02 6.80 -33.21
N ILE A 116 11.72 7.88 -33.52
CA ILE A 116 13.12 7.87 -33.94
C ILE A 116 13.86 9.05 -33.32
N GLN A 117 15.05 8.78 -32.81
CA GLN A 117 16.01 9.77 -32.36
C GLN A 117 17.37 9.43 -32.95
N SER A 118 18.11 10.46 -33.39
CA SER A 118 19.48 10.30 -33.86
C SER A 118 20.38 11.25 -33.11
N ASP A 119 21.52 10.76 -32.63
CA ASP A 119 22.51 11.52 -31.88
C ASP A 119 23.88 11.37 -32.50
N LEU A 120 24.64 12.45 -32.52
CA LEU A 120 25.98 12.53 -33.09
C LEU A 120 27.01 12.40 -31.98
N GLN A 121 27.98 11.50 -32.17
CA GLN A 121 29.17 11.43 -31.32
C GLN A 121 30.43 11.47 -32.22
N ILE A 122 31.44 12.18 -31.72
CA ILE A 122 32.76 12.24 -32.34
C ILE A 122 33.74 11.74 -31.29
N ASP A 123 34.51 10.71 -31.66
CA ASP A 123 35.49 10.11 -30.76
C ASP A 123 36.82 10.94 -30.71
N ASP A 124 37.73 10.57 -29.84
CA ASP A 124 39.02 11.25 -29.67
C ASP A 124 39.93 11.15 -30.93
N ASN A 125 39.60 10.28 -31.87
CA ASN A 125 40.30 10.12 -33.15
C ASN A 125 39.59 10.84 -34.31
N ASN A 126 38.65 11.75 -33.99
CA ASN A 126 37.80 12.45 -34.96
C ASN A 126 36.92 11.54 -35.84
N ARG A 127 36.67 10.31 -35.43
CA ARG A 127 35.70 9.45 -36.11
C ARG A 127 34.28 9.85 -35.73
N ILE A 128 33.43 9.92 -36.73
CA ILE A 128 32.06 10.40 -36.57
C ILE A 128 31.13 9.19 -36.54
N PHE A 129 30.35 9.10 -35.43
CA PHE A 129 29.33 8.10 -35.22
C PHE A 129 27.98 8.75 -35.09
N ILE A 130 26.96 8.21 -35.77
CA ILE A 130 25.57 8.61 -35.62
C ILE A 130 24.83 7.42 -35.06
N TYR A 131 24.37 7.54 -33.80
CA TYR A 131 23.49 6.56 -33.17
C TYR A 131 22.07 6.86 -33.58
N ASN A 132 21.39 5.90 -34.21
CA ASN A 132 20.02 6.07 -34.67
C ASN A 132 19.13 5.12 -33.90
N TYR A 133 18.47 5.67 -32.87
CA TYR A 133 17.56 4.96 -31.99
C TYR A 133 16.19 4.88 -32.63
N ARG A 134 15.67 3.68 -32.77
CA ARG A 134 14.34 3.44 -33.36
C ARG A 134 13.51 2.56 -32.43
N ARG A 135 12.30 3.01 -32.10
CA ARG A 135 11.37 2.25 -31.26
C ARG A 135 10.98 0.93 -31.91
N ASN A 136 11.02 -0.13 -31.12
CA ASN A 136 10.47 -1.44 -31.45
C ASN A 136 9.06 -1.56 -30.88
N THR A 137 8.07 -1.06 -31.62
CA THR A 137 6.68 -1.00 -31.16
C THR A 137 6.09 -2.36 -30.83
N THR A 138 6.61 -3.44 -31.42
CA THR A 138 6.16 -4.80 -31.13
C THR A 138 6.58 -5.24 -29.72
N GLU A 139 7.84 -5.01 -29.34
CA GLU A 139 8.33 -5.34 -28.00
C GLU A 139 7.70 -4.41 -26.93
N GLU A 140 7.56 -3.12 -27.25
CA GLU A 140 6.88 -2.18 -26.36
C GLU A 140 5.41 -2.56 -26.12
N ALA A 141 4.69 -3.03 -27.14
CA ALA A 141 3.31 -3.49 -27.02
C ALA A 141 3.17 -4.68 -26.06
N LYS A 142 4.17 -5.58 -26.02
CA LYS A 142 4.19 -6.67 -25.03
C LYS A 142 4.26 -6.13 -23.60
N LYS A 143 5.07 -5.08 -23.36
CA LYS A 143 5.16 -4.43 -22.05
C LYS A 143 3.87 -3.74 -21.65
N TYR A 144 3.17 -3.09 -22.58
CA TYR A 144 1.84 -2.53 -22.34
C TYR A 144 0.84 -3.61 -21.92
N ALA A 145 0.79 -4.71 -22.67
CA ALA A 145 -0.13 -5.82 -22.38
C ALA A 145 0.08 -6.40 -20.98
N ILE A 146 1.31 -6.47 -20.48
CA ILE A 146 1.61 -6.95 -19.13
C ILE A 146 0.97 -6.02 -18.07
N LEU A 147 1.12 -4.70 -18.19
CA LEU A 147 0.50 -3.76 -17.25
C LEU A 147 -1.01 -3.78 -17.33
N GLU A 148 -1.59 -3.90 -18.53
CA GLU A 148 -3.03 -4.00 -18.73
C GLU A 148 -3.59 -5.30 -18.12
N GLN A 149 -2.90 -6.42 -18.24
CA GLN A 149 -3.23 -7.69 -17.58
C GLN A 149 -3.14 -7.60 -16.06
N MET A 150 -2.27 -6.74 -15.52
CA MET A 150 -2.19 -6.43 -14.10
C MET A 150 -3.30 -5.47 -13.63
N GLY A 151 -4.19 -5.02 -14.50
CA GLY A 151 -5.35 -4.18 -14.16
C GLY A 151 -5.12 -2.67 -14.35
N PHE A 152 -4.00 -2.24 -14.92
CA PHE A 152 -3.80 -0.83 -15.25
C PHE A 152 -4.60 -0.43 -16.49
N THR A 153 -5.26 0.72 -16.41
CA THR A 153 -5.88 1.37 -17.57
C THR A 153 -4.83 2.18 -18.31
N ASN A 154 -4.75 1.98 -19.63
CA ASN A 154 -3.83 2.70 -20.52
C ASN A 154 -4.56 3.84 -21.24
N GLN A 155 -4.09 5.06 -21.06
CA GLN A 155 -4.55 6.22 -21.82
C GLN A 155 -3.35 6.90 -22.50
N SER A 156 -3.19 6.61 -23.79
CA SER A 156 -2.12 7.20 -24.62
C SER A 156 -0.70 7.02 -24.03
N GLY A 157 -0.41 5.85 -23.49
CA GLY A 157 0.89 5.52 -22.89
C GLY A 157 1.08 5.98 -21.45
N THR A 158 0.03 6.52 -20.84
CA THR A 158 -0.06 6.79 -19.40
C THR A 158 -0.91 5.72 -18.75
N PHE A 159 -0.42 5.11 -17.69
CA PHE A 159 -1.10 4.02 -16.99
C PHE A 159 -1.54 4.43 -15.60
N PHE A 160 -2.71 4.00 -15.17
CA PHE A 160 -3.25 4.29 -13.85
C PHE A 160 -4.29 3.24 -13.44
N LEU A 161 -4.60 3.20 -12.15
CA LEU A 161 -5.73 2.44 -11.61
C LEU A 161 -6.92 3.36 -11.36
N GLU A 162 -8.11 2.89 -11.67
CA GLU A 162 -9.35 3.56 -11.28
C GLU A 162 -9.59 3.35 -9.77
N SER A 163 -9.30 4.36 -8.98
CA SER A 163 -9.38 4.30 -7.52
C SER A 163 -9.63 5.69 -6.94
N THR A 164 -10.18 5.75 -5.73
CA THR A 164 -10.27 6.98 -4.94
C THR A 164 -8.98 7.27 -4.15
N ASP A 165 -8.09 6.28 -4.02
CA ASP A 165 -6.78 6.44 -3.39
C ASP A 165 -5.78 7.05 -4.38
N PRO A 166 -5.23 8.25 -4.11
CA PRO A 166 -4.22 8.86 -4.97
C PRO A 166 -2.97 8.00 -5.18
N PHE A 167 -2.64 7.14 -4.24
CA PHE A 167 -1.46 6.27 -4.27
C PHE A 167 -1.75 4.84 -4.77
N ALA A 168 -2.95 4.56 -5.29
CA ALA A 168 -3.33 3.22 -5.71
C ALA A 168 -2.33 2.60 -6.69
N SER A 169 -1.89 3.35 -7.72
CA SER A 169 -0.89 2.88 -8.69
C SER A 169 0.44 2.51 -8.03
N TYR A 170 0.90 3.30 -7.06
CA TYR A 170 2.12 3.02 -6.30
C TYR A 170 2.00 1.72 -5.49
N PHE A 171 0.95 1.54 -4.70
CA PHE A 171 0.75 0.32 -3.91
C PHE A 171 0.59 -0.92 -4.78
N HIS A 172 -0.09 -0.78 -5.91
CA HIS A 172 -0.26 -1.88 -6.85
C HIS A 172 1.07 -2.33 -7.46
N LEU A 173 1.93 -1.38 -7.84
CA LEU A 173 3.29 -1.68 -8.30
C LEU A 173 4.12 -2.39 -7.23
N LEU A 174 4.01 -1.97 -5.97
CA LEU A 174 4.71 -2.63 -4.86
C LEU A 174 4.24 -4.06 -4.65
N HIS A 175 2.93 -4.29 -4.72
CA HIS A 175 2.36 -5.63 -4.59
C HIS A 175 2.82 -6.60 -5.69
N HIS A 176 2.98 -6.08 -6.91
CA HIS A 176 3.40 -6.87 -8.07
C HIS A 176 4.90 -6.75 -8.40
N ARG A 177 5.71 -6.21 -7.50
CA ARG A 177 7.11 -5.89 -7.76
C ARG A 177 7.93 -7.07 -8.29
N GLU A 178 7.80 -8.24 -7.70
CA GLU A 178 8.54 -9.43 -8.11
C GLU A 178 8.15 -9.87 -9.53
N ALA A 179 6.85 -9.88 -9.85
CA ALA A 179 6.35 -10.21 -11.17
C ALA A 179 6.80 -9.20 -12.23
N LEU A 180 6.81 -7.91 -11.90
CA LEU A 180 7.31 -6.84 -12.76
C LEU A 180 8.81 -6.99 -13.03
N THR A 181 9.60 -7.26 -12.00
CA THR A 181 11.04 -7.50 -12.15
C THR A 181 11.31 -8.74 -13.02
N ALA A 182 10.60 -9.83 -12.79
CA ALA A 182 10.69 -11.04 -13.62
C ALA A 182 10.28 -10.79 -15.08
N ALA A 183 9.34 -9.87 -15.31
CA ALA A 183 8.94 -9.44 -16.66
C ALA A 183 9.88 -8.41 -17.31
N GLY A 184 11.01 -8.09 -16.64
CA GLY A 184 12.03 -7.16 -17.13
C GLY A 184 11.59 -5.71 -17.05
N PHE A 185 10.96 -5.31 -15.96
CA PHE A 185 10.74 -3.91 -15.61
C PHE A 185 11.66 -3.52 -14.46
N SER A 186 12.17 -2.29 -14.51
CA SER A 186 12.85 -1.60 -13.43
C SER A 186 11.95 -0.49 -12.88
N LEU A 187 11.98 -0.24 -11.56
CA LEU A 187 11.26 0.86 -10.94
C LEU A 187 12.22 2.01 -10.69
N LEU A 188 11.93 3.18 -11.26
CA LEU A 188 12.69 4.39 -10.97
C LEU A 188 12.39 4.91 -9.56
N PRO A 189 13.31 5.67 -8.93
CA PRO A 189 13.04 6.34 -7.68
C PRO A 189 11.78 7.20 -7.77
N PHE A 190 10.84 6.96 -6.86
CA PHE A 190 9.63 7.75 -6.75
C PHE A 190 9.88 8.94 -5.84
N VAL A 191 9.65 10.15 -6.33
CA VAL A 191 9.93 11.41 -5.62
C VAL A 191 8.64 12.21 -5.50
N ILE A 192 8.37 12.71 -4.31
CA ILE A 192 7.24 13.61 -4.03
C ILE A 192 7.73 14.99 -3.57
N ASP A 193 6.81 15.87 -3.22
CA ASP A 193 7.03 17.27 -2.87
C ASP A 193 8.39 17.58 -2.21
N GLY A 194 9.12 18.51 -2.82
CA GLY A 194 10.42 18.97 -2.31
C GLY A 194 11.60 18.03 -2.59
N GLY A 195 11.44 17.06 -3.50
CA GLY A 195 12.54 16.18 -3.92
C GLY A 195 12.83 15.02 -2.97
N LYS A 196 11.90 14.69 -2.07
CA LYS A 196 12.05 13.57 -1.13
C LYS A 196 11.67 12.25 -1.79
N GLU A 197 12.56 11.28 -1.69
CA GLU A 197 12.35 9.94 -2.22
C GLU A 197 11.35 9.16 -1.37
N VAL A 198 10.39 8.52 -2.02
CA VAL A 198 9.46 7.56 -1.40
C VAL A 198 10.11 6.18 -1.36
N THR A 199 9.97 5.48 -0.24
CA THR A 199 10.53 4.13 -0.10
C THR A 199 9.78 3.14 -0.98
N ILE A 200 10.47 2.49 -1.91
CA ILE A 200 9.89 1.47 -2.81
C ILE A 200 10.07 0.07 -2.20
N ALA A 201 9.30 -0.21 -1.16
CA ALA A 201 9.21 -1.54 -0.55
C ALA A 201 7.79 -1.71 0.03
N PRO A 202 7.21 -2.92 0.01
CA PRO A 202 5.92 -3.15 0.63
C PRO A 202 6.03 -2.94 2.15
N PRO A 203 5.08 -2.23 2.77
CA PRO A 203 5.04 -2.07 4.21
C PRO A 203 4.46 -3.30 4.88
N GLU A 204 4.99 -3.63 6.05
CA GLU A 204 4.59 -4.77 6.88
C GLU A 204 4.34 -4.31 8.32
N LEU A 205 3.24 -4.77 8.93
CA LEU A 205 2.97 -4.58 10.35
C LEU A 205 3.48 -5.79 11.13
N ILE A 206 4.31 -5.52 12.12
CA ILE A 206 4.82 -6.53 13.06
C ILE A 206 4.11 -6.32 14.38
N PHE A 207 3.29 -7.30 14.75
CA PHE A 207 2.55 -7.29 16.00
C PHE A 207 3.37 -8.04 17.07
N ASN A 208 3.65 -7.35 18.18
CA ASN A 208 4.26 -7.97 19.35
C ASN A 208 3.19 -8.18 20.42
N ASN A 209 3.52 -8.95 21.46
CA ASN A 209 2.59 -9.22 22.53
C ASN A 209 2.12 -7.93 23.20
N THR A 210 0.80 -7.77 23.25
CA THR A 210 0.16 -6.68 23.99
C THR A 210 0.24 -7.00 25.49
N HIS A 211 0.81 -6.10 26.26
CA HIS A 211 0.84 -6.21 27.72
C HIS A 211 -0.40 -5.56 28.32
N THR A 212 -0.88 -6.15 29.42
CA THR A 212 -2.01 -5.62 30.17
C THR A 212 -1.51 -5.07 31.48
N GLU A 213 -1.61 -3.76 31.69
CA GLU A 213 -1.28 -3.09 32.94
C GLU A 213 -2.51 -2.39 33.50
N ASN A 214 -2.92 -2.71 34.75
CA ASN A 214 -4.07 -2.09 35.42
C ASN A 214 -5.27 -1.89 34.47
N ASP A 215 -5.55 -0.63 34.09
CA ASP A 215 -6.71 -0.24 33.27
C ASP A 215 -6.34 -0.03 31.78
N TRP A 216 -5.15 -0.43 31.34
CA TRP A 216 -4.63 -0.17 30.00
C TRP A 216 -4.11 -1.42 29.31
N PHE A 217 -4.30 -1.44 27.98
CA PHE A 217 -3.58 -2.33 27.07
C PHE A 217 -2.43 -1.56 26.44
N ASP A 218 -1.20 -2.04 26.60
CA ASP A 218 0.00 -1.52 25.96
C ASP A 218 0.16 -2.20 24.59
N LEU A 219 -0.18 -1.50 23.52
CA LEU A 219 -0.12 -2.00 22.17
C LEU A 219 1.30 -1.86 21.62
N SER A 220 1.92 -2.97 21.24
CA SER A 220 3.26 -3.01 20.67
C SER A 220 3.19 -3.42 19.20
N ILE A 221 3.18 -2.42 18.31
CA ILE A 221 3.10 -2.59 16.87
C ILE A 221 4.31 -1.88 16.25
N LYS A 222 5.06 -2.58 15.40
CA LYS A 222 6.14 -2.00 14.61
C LYS A 222 5.77 -2.00 13.13
N VAL A 223 6.32 -1.04 12.40
CA VAL A 223 6.23 -0.93 10.96
C VAL A 223 7.60 -1.24 10.38
N LYS A 224 7.65 -2.19 9.45
CA LYS A 224 8.82 -2.51 8.66
C LYS A 224 8.57 -2.12 7.21
N GLN A 225 9.50 -1.40 6.59
CA GLN A 225 9.49 -1.11 5.16
C GLN A 225 10.93 -1.09 4.63
N GLY A 226 11.28 -2.12 3.85
CA GLY A 226 12.68 -2.33 3.46
C GLY A 226 13.59 -2.44 4.68
N ASP A 227 14.61 -1.58 4.75
CA ASP A 227 15.55 -1.53 5.88
C ASP A 227 15.07 -0.66 7.05
N SER A 228 13.95 0.03 6.91
CA SER A 228 13.41 0.91 7.93
C SER A 228 12.50 0.13 8.88
N LEU A 229 12.73 0.29 10.18
CA LEU A 229 11.90 -0.25 11.26
C LEU A 229 11.59 0.87 12.25
N PHE A 230 10.31 1.13 12.52
CA PHE A 230 9.88 2.19 13.44
C PHE A 230 8.58 1.80 14.14
N ASP A 231 8.18 2.57 15.14
CA ASP A 231 7.00 2.25 15.94
C ASP A 231 5.72 2.78 15.28
N PHE A 232 4.68 1.97 15.24
CA PHE A 232 3.36 2.36 14.72
C PHE A 232 2.75 3.57 15.49
N LYS A 233 3.11 3.74 16.77
CA LYS A 233 2.68 4.90 17.57
C LYS A 233 2.98 6.24 16.89
N ASP A 234 4.07 6.30 16.12
CA ASP A 234 4.53 7.51 15.43
C ASP A 234 3.57 7.90 14.29
N LEU A 235 2.80 6.93 13.76
CA LEU A 235 1.79 7.15 12.73
C LEU A 235 0.42 7.59 13.27
N ILE A 236 0.19 7.51 14.59
CA ILE A 236 -1.13 7.79 15.19
C ILE A 236 -1.65 9.18 14.83
N LYS A 237 -0.78 10.18 14.83
CA LYS A 237 -1.15 11.54 14.42
C LYS A 237 -1.59 11.58 12.96
N ASN A 238 -0.82 10.97 12.06
CA ASN A 238 -1.13 10.90 10.64
C ASN A 238 -2.47 10.19 10.38
N ILE A 239 -2.73 9.08 11.08
CA ILE A 239 -4.00 8.34 10.96
C ILE A 239 -5.18 9.20 11.45
N LYS A 240 -5.04 9.92 12.58
CA LYS A 240 -6.06 10.85 13.07
C LYS A 240 -6.38 11.97 12.09
N GLU A 241 -5.34 12.53 11.45
CA GLU A 241 -5.45 13.65 10.53
C GLU A 241 -5.75 13.21 9.08
N ASN A 242 -5.87 11.90 8.85
CA ASN A 242 -6.04 11.29 7.52
C ASN A 242 -4.93 11.73 6.54
N ASN A 243 -3.69 11.87 7.03
CA ASN A 243 -2.52 12.26 6.24
C ASN A 243 -1.67 11.02 5.90
N PRO A 244 -1.60 10.61 4.61
CA PRO A 244 -0.87 9.41 4.21
C PRO A 244 0.65 9.58 4.20
N ILE A 245 1.17 10.80 4.26
CA ILE A 245 2.59 11.10 4.08
C ILE A 245 3.29 11.16 5.45
N TYR A 246 4.21 10.23 5.71
CA TYR A 246 5.01 10.20 6.93
C TYR A 246 6.51 10.29 6.61
N PRO A 247 7.24 11.32 7.12
CA PRO A 247 8.68 11.44 6.93
C PRO A 247 9.44 10.47 7.83
N LEU A 248 10.29 9.63 7.24
CA LEU A 248 11.16 8.72 7.96
C LEU A 248 12.42 9.43 8.47
N PRO A 249 13.06 8.93 9.55
CA PRO A 249 14.31 9.50 10.08
C PRO A 249 15.48 9.54 9.07
N ASN A 250 15.47 8.65 8.09
CA ASN A 250 16.48 8.59 7.03
C ASN A 250 16.26 9.61 5.90
N GLY A 251 15.26 10.51 6.02
CA GLY A 251 14.92 11.53 5.04
C GLY A 251 14.00 11.07 3.90
N LYS A 252 13.71 9.78 3.81
CA LYS A 252 12.73 9.25 2.86
C LYS A 252 11.30 9.43 3.36
N ILE A 253 10.35 9.19 2.48
CA ILE A 253 8.92 9.25 2.80
C ILE A 253 8.34 7.83 2.86
N PHE A 254 7.55 7.60 3.88
CA PHE A 254 6.65 6.48 4.00
C PHE A 254 5.24 6.89 3.61
N ILE A 255 4.61 6.16 2.70
CA ILE A 255 3.20 6.34 2.37
C ILE A 255 2.38 5.33 3.17
N ILE A 256 1.47 5.82 4.01
CA ILE A 256 0.59 4.97 4.83
C ILE A 256 -0.48 4.36 3.93
N PRO A 257 -0.64 3.02 3.88
CA PRO A 257 -1.68 2.39 3.09
C PRO A 257 -3.09 2.82 3.50
N GLN A 258 -3.97 3.02 2.53
CA GLN A 258 -5.35 3.46 2.76
C GLN A 258 -6.11 2.50 3.69
N GLU A 259 -5.86 1.20 3.58
CA GLU A 259 -6.45 0.18 4.46
C GLU A 259 -6.12 0.36 5.95
N TRP A 260 -4.93 0.95 6.26
CA TRP A 260 -4.54 1.19 7.65
C TRP A 260 -5.37 2.29 8.30
N PHE A 261 -5.82 3.29 7.52
CA PHE A 261 -6.72 4.32 8.05
C PHE A 261 -8.03 3.70 8.50
N SER A 262 -8.69 2.88 7.67
CA SER A 262 -9.94 2.21 8.02
C SER A 262 -9.74 1.23 9.19
N LYS A 263 -8.65 0.45 9.19
CA LYS A 263 -8.36 -0.55 10.22
C LYS A 263 -8.05 0.07 11.58
N PHE A 264 -7.28 1.15 11.62
CA PHE A 264 -6.76 1.72 12.87
C PHE A 264 -7.37 3.05 13.30
N GLN A 265 -8.28 3.64 12.53
CA GLN A 265 -8.87 4.95 12.86
C GLN A 265 -9.55 4.97 14.22
N SER A 266 -10.32 3.94 14.55
CA SER A 266 -10.99 3.84 15.84
C SER A 266 -9.99 3.70 16.99
N ILE A 267 -8.97 2.87 16.83
CA ILE A 267 -7.89 2.73 17.81
C ILE A 267 -7.13 4.05 17.94
N ALA A 268 -6.74 4.68 16.85
CA ALA A 268 -6.03 5.95 16.86
C ALA A 268 -6.82 7.03 17.60
N LYS A 269 -8.14 7.09 17.43
CA LYS A 269 -9.02 8.07 18.10
C LYS A 269 -8.94 7.96 19.62
N TYR A 270 -8.94 6.74 20.19
CA TYR A 270 -9.04 6.50 21.64
C TYR A 270 -7.71 6.14 22.29
N ALA A 271 -6.72 5.72 21.52
CA ALA A 271 -5.38 5.43 22.04
C ALA A 271 -4.63 6.70 22.45
N LYS A 272 -3.81 6.57 23.49
CA LYS A 272 -2.91 7.60 24.00
C LYS A 272 -1.48 7.15 23.84
N VAL A 273 -0.59 8.06 23.43
CA VAL A 273 0.85 7.84 23.44
C VAL A 273 1.38 8.39 24.75
N GLN A 274 1.87 7.51 25.62
CA GLN A 274 2.48 7.86 26.92
C GLN A 274 3.80 7.14 27.10
N LYS A 275 4.85 7.87 27.46
CA LYS A 275 6.18 7.29 27.79
C LYS A 275 6.65 6.22 26.76
N GLU A 276 6.63 6.53 25.50
CA GLU A 276 7.04 5.59 24.44
C GLU A 276 6.07 4.41 24.16
N LYS A 277 4.94 4.31 24.86
CA LYS A 277 3.94 3.26 24.67
C LYS A 277 2.67 3.81 24.00
N LEU A 278 2.05 2.99 23.16
CA LEU A 278 0.71 3.21 22.63
C LEU A 278 -0.28 2.48 23.55
N GLN A 279 -1.09 3.24 24.27
CA GLN A 279 -2.00 2.71 25.29
C GLN A 279 -3.45 2.86 24.88
N LEU A 280 -4.23 1.78 25.04
CA LEU A 280 -5.69 1.77 24.87
C LEU A 280 -6.35 1.42 26.22
N ALA A 281 -7.30 2.25 26.69
CA ALA A 281 -8.02 1.94 27.90
C ALA A 281 -8.82 0.64 27.78
N LYS A 282 -8.90 -0.16 28.86
CA LYS A 282 -9.67 -1.40 28.90
C LYS A 282 -11.14 -1.20 28.59
N SER A 283 -11.70 -0.02 28.92
CA SER A 283 -13.07 0.35 28.53
C SER A 283 -13.31 0.35 27.03
N ASN A 284 -12.26 0.41 26.22
CA ASN A 284 -12.32 0.36 24.76
C ASN A 284 -11.96 -1.04 24.21
N TYR A 285 -12.10 -2.08 25.00
CA TYR A 285 -11.79 -3.47 24.66
C TYR A 285 -12.36 -3.92 23.30
N ALA A 286 -13.61 -3.54 23.00
CA ALA A 286 -14.28 -3.89 21.76
C ALA A 286 -13.53 -3.43 20.50
N LEU A 287 -12.69 -2.38 20.60
CA LEU A 287 -11.90 -1.92 19.46
C LEU A 287 -10.78 -2.90 19.07
N LEU A 288 -10.34 -3.77 20.00
CA LEU A 288 -9.36 -4.81 19.71
C LEU A 288 -9.95 -5.93 18.83
N GLU A 289 -11.27 -6.07 18.80
CA GLU A 289 -11.93 -7.06 17.94
C GLU A 289 -11.79 -6.75 16.46
N ALA A 290 -11.64 -5.47 16.11
CA ALA A 290 -11.39 -5.03 14.73
C ALA A 290 -9.97 -5.35 14.25
N VAL A 291 -9.04 -5.62 15.17
CA VAL A 291 -7.63 -5.92 14.88
C VAL A 291 -7.20 -7.12 15.75
N PRO A 292 -7.60 -8.35 15.40
CA PRO A 292 -7.34 -9.54 16.21
C PRO A 292 -5.86 -9.77 16.53
N GLU A 293 -4.97 -9.31 15.67
CA GLU A 293 -3.52 -9.47 15.79
C GLU A 293 -2.93 -8.76 17.02
N ILE A 294 -3.62 -7.73 17.54
CA ILE A 294 -3.17 -7.00 18.74
C ILE A 294 -3.89 -7.42 20.01
N LYS A 295 -4.78 -8.41 19.94
CA LYS A 295 -5.41 -8.94 21.16
C LYS A 295 -4.35 -9.54 22.09
N PRO A 296 -4.36 -9.21 23.39
CA PRO A 296 -3.47 -9.88 24.34
C PRO A 296 -3.74 -11.37 24.39
N GLN A 297 -2.70 -12.19 24.29
CA GLN A 297 -2.80 -13.65 24.41
C GLN A 297 -3.34 -14.13 25.76
N SER A 298 -3.23 -13.27 26.78
CA SER A 298 -3.77 -13.53 28.13
C SER A 298 -5.30 -13.42 28.20
N LEU A 299 -5.97 -12.90 27.15
CA LEU A 299 -7.41 -12.76 27.14
C LEU A 299 -8.10 -14.11 26.91
N VAL A 300 -9.05 -14.39 27.76
CA VAL A 300 -9.93 -15.58 27.63
C VAL A 300 -10.92 -15.31 26.52
N GLU A 301 -10.87 -16.11 25.43
CA GLU A 301 -11.75 -15.93 24.28
C GLU A 301 -13.14 -16.53 24.47
N LYS A 302 -13.22 -17.61 25.24
CA LYS A 302 -14.49 -18.29 25.49
C LYS A 302 -14.51 -18.91 26.89
N VAL A 303 -15.60 -18.68 27.60
CA VAL A 303 -15.89 -19.28 28.92
C VAL A 303 -17.14 -20.11 28.76
N SER A 304 -17.12 -21.35 29.21
CA SER A 304 -18.33 -22.17 29.32
C SER A 304 -18.90 -22.05 30.72
N TYR A 305 -20.21 -21.88 30.81
CA TYR A 305 -20.92 -21.76 32.07
C TYR A 305 -21.89 -22.94 32.28
N THR A 306 -21.78 -23.55 33.42
CA THR A 306 -22.77 -24.52 33.91
C THR A 306 -23.44 -23.95 35.16
N PRO A 307 -24.75 -23.83 35.18
CA PRO A 307 -25.47 -23.33 36.37
C PRO A 307 -25.15 -24.18 37.60
N SER A 308 -24.82 -23.49 38.69
CA SER A 308 -24.58 -24.11 39.99
C SER A 308 -25.89 -24.62 40.63
N ASP A 309 -25.88 -25.75 41.34
CA ASP A 309 -27.00 -26.29 42.12
C ASP A 309 -27.44 -25.29 43.22
N LYS A 310 -26.58 -24.35 43.59
CA LYS A 310 -26.90 -23.32 44.56
C LYS A 310 -27.78 -22.22 43.95
N LEU A 311 -27.82 -22.07 42.64
CA LEU A 311 -28.72 -21.14 41.94
C LEU A 311 -30.13 -21.75 41.90
N LYS A 312 -31.07 -21.14 42.60
CA LYS A 312 -32.48 -21.61 42.69
C LYS A 312 -33.33 -21.10 41.54
N ALA A 313 -32.82 -21.20 40.32
CA ALA A 313 -33.52 -20.82 39.09
C ALA A 313 -33.01 -21.67 37.92
N THR A 314 -33.90 -21.87 36.94
CA THR A 314 -33.50 -22.46 35.64
C THR A 314 -33.29 -21.34 34.65
N LEU A 315 -32.09 -21.24 34.11
CA LEU A 315 -31.76 -20.26 33.08
C LEU A 315 -32.22 -20.75 31.68
N ARG A 316 -32.69 -19.79 30.87
CA ARG A 316 -32.96 -20.01 29.47
C ARG A 316 -31.65 -20.01 28.68
N PRO A 317 -31.58 -20.62 27.47
CA PRO A 317 -30.35 -20.68 26.69
C PRO A 317 -29.68 -19.30 26.52
N TYR A 318 -30.40 -18.27 26.12
CA TYR A 318 -29.84 -16.92 25.95
C TYR A 318 -29.31 -16.30 27.26
N GLN A 319 -29.86 -16.67 28.42
CA GLN A 319 -29.38 -16.23 29.73
C GLN A 319 -28.07 -16.94 30.09
N ILE A 320 -27.89 -18.18 29.69
CA ILE A 320 -26.64 -18.92 29.84
C ILE A 320 -25.55 -18.23 28.99
N GLU A 321 -25.83 -17.93 27.71
CA GLU A 321 -24.93 -17.17 26.83
C GLU A 321 -24.57 -15.81 27.43
N GLY A 322 -25.53 -15.09 28.01
CA GLY A 322 -25.29 -13.81 28.69
C GLY A 322 -24.38 -13.95 29.92
N VAL A 323 -24.52 -15.03 30.73
CA VAL A 323 -23.63 -15.31 31.86
C VAL A 323 -22.23 -15.70 31.36
N GLU A 324 -22.11 -16.51 30.33
CA GLU A 324 -20.82 -16.84 29.69
C GLU A 324 -20.08 -15.58 29.23
N TRP A 325 -20.80 -14.67 28.58
CA TRP A 325 -20.27 -13.39 28.13
C TRP A 325 -19.83 -12.51 29.33
N LEU A 326 -20.61 -12.42 30.39
CA LEU A 326 -20.27 -11.70 31.63
C LEU A 326 -19.02 -12.30 32.30
N LEU A 327 -18.92 -13.62 32.39
CA LEU A 327 -17.78 -14.32 32.95
C LEU A 327 -16.50 -14.09 32.12
N GLN A 328 -16.61 -14.10 30.79
CA GLN A 328 -15.50 -13.77 29.90
C GLN A 328 -14.96 -12.37 30.20
N HIS A 329 -15.84 -11.37 30.36
CA HIS A 329 -15.46 -10.02 30.71
C HIS A 329 -14.82 -9.92 32.10
N TYR A 330 -15.38 -10.63 33.07
CA TYR A 330 -14.83 -10.72 34.43
C TYR A 330 -13.42 -11.29 34.43
N HIS A 331 -13.17 -12.42 33.74
CA HIS A 331 -11.84 -13.04 33.69
C HIS A 331 -10.82 -12.16 32.94
N ASN A 332 -11.28 -11.39 31.98
CA ASN A 332 -10.44 -10.44 31.25
C ASN A 332 -10.20 -9.13 32.01
N GLY A 333 -10.86 -8.92 33.17
CA GLY A 333 -10.75 -7.71 33.96
C GLY A 333 -11.28 -6.47 33.23
N VAL A 334 -12.28 -6.65 32.37
CA VAL A 334 -12.94 -5.56 31.61
C VAL A 334 -14.38 -5.40 32.05
N GLY A 335 -14.90 -4.19 31.94
CA GLY A 335 -16.30 -3.93 32.23
C GLY A 335 -17.25 -4.51 31.22
N ALA A 336 -18.51 -4.80 31.63
CA ALA A 336 -19.54 -5.30 30.75
C ALA A 336 -20.85 -4.49 30.92
N CYS A 337 -21.59 -4.39 29.82
CA CYS A 337 -22.93 -3.74 29.83
C CYS A 337 -23.97 -4.70 29.25
N LEU A 338 -24.80 -5.30 30.12
CA LEU A 338 -25.89 -6.18 29.72
C LEU A 338 -27.10 -5.32 29.30
N ALA A 339 -27.25 -5.10 27.99
CA ALA A 339 -28.23 -4.18 27.41
C ALA A 339 -29.46 -4.88 26.81
N ASP A 340 -29.82 -6.06 27.33
CA ASP A 340 -31.03 -6.80 26.95
C ASP A 340 -32.31 -5.97 27.20
N ASP A 341 -33.40 -6.30 26.53
CA ASP A 341 -34.71 -5.68 26.75
C ASP A 341 -35.22 -5.88 28.20
N MET A 342 -36.17 -5.04 28.60
CA MET A 342 -36.79 -5.15 29.92
C MET A 342 -37.54 -6.49 30.04
N GLY A 343 -37.38 -7.17 31.18
CA GLY A 343 -38.08 -8.44 31.48
C GLY A 343 -37.31 -9.69 31.06
N LEU A 344 -36.14 -9.57 30.35
CA LEU A 344 -35.33 -10.73 29.94
C LEU A 344 -34.45 -11.30 31.06
N GLY A 345 -34.58 -10.84 32.27
CA GLY A 345 -33.91 -11.43 33.45
C GLY A 345 -32.47 -11.01 33.65
N LYS A 346 -32.12 -9.75 33.35
CA LYS A 346 -30.76 -9.19 33.58
C LYS A 346 -30.31 -9.37 35.02
N THR A 347 -31.20 -9.12 36.01
CA THR A 347 -30.92 -9.34 37.44
C THR A 347 -30.53 -10.80 37.70
N LEU A 348 -31.31 -11.75 37.15
CA LEU A 348 -31.05 -13.18 37.32
C LEU A 348 -29.69 -13.59 36.70
N GLN A 349 -29.33 -13.08 35.52
CA GLN A 349 -28.04 -13.30 34.90
C GLN A 349 -26.89 -12.75 35.75
N THR A 350 -27.07 -11.55 36.34
CA THR A 350 -26.08 -10.97 37.24
C THR A 350 -25.95 -11.80 38.53
N ILE A 351 -27.06 -12.27 39.12
CA ILE A 351 -27.03 -13.14 40.32
C ILE A 351 -26.32 -14.46 39.95
N ALA A 352 -26.61 -15.05 38.81
CA ALA A 352 -25.94 -16.27 38.35
C ALA A 352 -24.42 -16.10 38.18
N LEU A 353 -23.97 -14.96 37.62
CA LEU A 353 -22.55 -14.58 37.59
C LEU A 353 -21.97 -14.53 39.01
N LEU A 354 -22.60 -13.86 39.97
CA LEU A 354 -22.10 -13.75 41.34
C LEU A 354 -22.01 -15.11 42.03
N VAL A 355 -22.99 -16.01 41.81
CA VAL A 355 -22.96 -17.37 42.32
C VAL A 355 -21.73 -18.13 41.77
N ASN A 356 -21.47 -18.03 40.46
CA ASN A 356 -20.32 -18.69 39.83
C ASN A 356 -18.99 -18.16 40.37
N ILE A 357 -18.86 -16.82 40.52
CA ILE A 357 -17.66 -16.22 41.07
C ILE A 357 -17.47 -16.68 42.53
N HIS A 358 -18.51 -16.65 43.36
CA HIS A 358 -18.46 -17.12 44.73
C HIS A 358 -18.02 -18.61 44.82
N ASP A 359 -18.57 -19.46 43.94
CA ASP A 359 -18.24 -20.87 43.96
C ASP A 359 -16.78 -21.15 43.51
N SER A 360 -16.21 -20.27 42.69
CA SER A 360 -14.84 -20.32 42.21
C SER A 360 -13.79 -19.75 43.18
N LEU A 361 -14.20 -19.12 44.27
CA LEU A 361 -13.26 -18.57 45.24
C LEU A 361 -12.46 -19.66 45.96
N PRO A 362 -11.19 -19.41 46.25
CA PRO A 362 -10.33 -20.40 46.93
C PRO A 362 -10.80 -20.66 48.34
N GLU A 363 -10.69 -21.92 48.74
CA GLU A 363 -10.92 -22.33 50.14
C GLU A 363 -9.65 -22.14 50.93
N LYS A 364 -9.70 -21.38 52.00
CA LYS A 364 -8.59 -21.22 52.93
C LYS A 364 -8.80 -22.18 54.12
N SER A 365 -7.84 -23.06 54.36
CA SER A 365 -7.76 -23.81 55.60
C SER A 365 -7.34 -22.88 56.73
N ILE A 366 -8.16 -22.72 57.73
CA ILE A 366 -7.77 -22.02 58.96
C ILE A 366 -7.19 -23.10 59.87
N ASP A 367 -5.87 -23.05 60.10
CA ASP A 367 -5.24 -23.81 61.18
C ASP A 367 -5.78 -23.28 62.52
N SER A 368 -6.78 -23.93 63.03
CA SER A 368 -7.17 -23.71 64.41
C SER A 368 -6.09 -24.35 65.29
N SER A 369 -5.44 -23.54 66.09
CA SER A 369 -4.40 -23.96 67.06
C SER A 369 -4.90 -24.91 68.16
N ASP A 370 -6.08 -25.44 68.03
CA ASP A 370 -6.71 -26.36 68.99
C ASP A 370 -6.64 -27.83 68.46
N LEU A 371 -5.93 -28.70 69.18
CA LEU A 371 -5.66 -30.09 68.81
C LEU A 371 -6.91 -30.98 68.63
N PHE A 372 -8.12 -30.47 68.90
CA PHE A 372 -9.41 -31.20 68.84
C PHE A 372 -10.44 -30.54 67.91
N SER A 373 -10.18 -29.36 67.30
CA SER A 373 -11.05 -28.77 66.29
C SER A 373 -10.60 -29.22 64.93
N GLY A 374 -11.53 -29.85 64.18
CA GLY A 374 -11.31 -30.22 62.79
C GLY A 374 -10.97 -29.00 61.94
N VAL A 375 -10.21 -29.23 60.86
CA VAL A 375 -9.86 -28.20 59.87
C VAL A 375 -11.12 -27.51 59.36
N GLU A 376 -11.38 -26.31 59.84
CA GLU A 376 -12.50 -25.49 59.29
C GLU A 376 -12.02 -24.89 57.97
N VAL A 377 -12.67 -25.31 56.90
CA VAL A 377 -12.42 -24.76 55.56
C VAL A 377 -13.35 -23.57 55.37
N GLN A 378 -12.79 -22.38 55.35
CA GLN A 378 -13.55 -21.15 55.06
C GLN A 378 -13.26 -20.66 53.65
N LYS A 379 -14.31 -20.41 52.87
CA LYS A 379 -14.18 -19.72 51.58
C LYS A 379 -13.84 -18.26 51.78
N GLU A 380 -13.06 -17.70 50.88
CA GLU A 380 -12.82 -16.25 50.86
C GLU A 380 -14.16 -15.52 50.64
N ALA A 381 -14.46 -14.47 51.40
CA ALA A 381 -15.71 -13.76 51.28
C ALA A 381 -15.79 -12.95 49.98
N LEU A 382 -16.80 -13.22 49.14
CA LEU A 382 -17.10 -12.40 47.98
C LEU A 382 -17.59 -11.02 48.41
N LYS A 383 -16.88 -9.96 48.00
CA LYS A 383 -17.28 -8.57 48.26
C LYS A 383 -17.92 -7.97 47.01
N VAL A 384 -19.18 -7.62 47.05
CA VAL A 384 -19.93 -7.04 45.94
C VAL A 384 -20.60 -5.76 46.38
N LEU A 385 -20.49 -4.70 45.60
CA LEU A 385 -21.22 -3.45 45.77
C LEU A 385 -22.26 -3.32 44.66
N VAL A 386 -23.55 -3.29 45.00
CA VAL A 386 -24.64 -3.09 44.04
C VAL A 386 -25.21 -1.68 44.24
N ILE A 387 -25.15 -0.86 43.16
CA ILE A 387 -25.65 0.52 43.18
C ILE A 387 -26.98 0.57 42.42
N LEU A 388 -28.05 0.97 43.08
CA LEU A 388 -29.42 0.92 42.54
C LEU A 388 -30.19 2.20 42.88
N PRO A 389 -31.19 2.59 42.05
CA PRO A 389 -32.26 3.51 42.50
C PRO A 389 -32.96 2.96 43.73
N SER A 390 -33.34 3.83 44.66
CA SER A 390 -33.98 3.44 45.93
C SER A 390 -35.24 2.56 45.75
N SER A 391 -36.01 2.80 44.70
CA SER A 391 -37.21 2.00 44.35
C SER A 391 -36.92 0.54 43.98
N LEU A 392 -35.69 0.21 43.58
CA LEU A 392 -35.29 -1.15 43.12
C LEU A 392 -34.55 -1.95 44.20
N ILE A 393 -34.12 -1.34 45.29
CA ILE A 393 -33.35 -2.02 46.34
C ILE A 393 -34.11 -3.23 46.90
N TYR A 394 -35.38 -3.06 47.21
CA TYR A 394 -36.22 -4.14 47.76
C TYR A 394 -36.42 -5.29 46.77
N ASN A 395 -36.58 -4.96 45.49
CA ASN A 395 -36.71 -5.99 44.45
C ASN A 395 -35.43 -6.80 44.29
N TRP A 396 -34.28 -6.14 44.24
CA TRP A 396 -32.99 -6.80 44.16
C TRP A 396 -32.72 -7.70 45.37
N TYR A 397 -33.00 -7.22 46.57
CA TYR A 397 -32.85 -8.00 47.79
C TYR A 397 -33.72 -9.26 47.78
N ASN A 398 -34.96 -9.15 47.37
CA ASN A 398 -35.87 -10.30 47.28
C ASN A 398 -35.45 -11.28 46.19
N GLU A 399 -35.00 -10.81 45.02
CA GLU A 399 -34.51 -11.65 43.96
C GLU A 399 -33.22 -12.37 44.39
N ALA A 400 -32.28 -11.69 45.03
CA ALA A 400 -31.06 -12.30 45.58
C ALA A 400 -31.39 -13.42 46.59
N LYS A 401 -32.27 -13.12 47.57
CA LYS A 401 -32.73 -14.13 48.54
C LYS A 401 -33.46 -15.30 47.91
N ARG A 402 -34.23 -15.05 46.86
CA ARG A 402 -35.00 -16.09 46.17
C ARG A 402 -34.09 -17.02 45.34
N PHE A 403 -33.15 -16.45 44.56
CA PHE A 403 -32.39 -17.20 43.61
C PHE A 403 -31.01 -17.66 44.12
N ALA A 404 -30.43 -16.93 45.08
CA ALA A 404 -29.14 -17.25 45.65
C ALA A 404 -29.11 -17.00 47.19
N PRO A 405 -29.93 -17.74 47.98
CA PRO A 405 -30.08 -17.51 49.41
C PRO A 405 -28.79 -17.68 50.24
N HIS A 406 -27.79 -18.29 49.69
CA HIS A 406 -26.47 -18.49 50.29
C HIS A 406 -25.52 -17.28 50.13
N LEU A 407 -25.83 -16.35 49.23
CA LEU A 407 -25.15 -15.06 49.10
C LEU A 407 -25.81 -14.08 50.09
N SER A 408 -25.28 -13.98 51.31
CA SER A 408 -25.83 -13.09 52.35
C SER A 408 -24.87 -11.96 52.69
#